data_b6ff35ec103489a50fad12567dcb4128
#
_entry.id   b6ff35ec103489a50fad12567dcb4128
#
_cell.length_a   1.000
_cell.length_b   1.000
_cell.length_c   1.000
_cell.angle_alpha   90.00
_cell.angle_beta   90.00
_cell.angle_gamma   90.00
#
_symmetry.space_group_name_H-M   'P 1'
#
loop_
_entity.id
_entity.type
_entity.pdbx_description
1 polymer ?
#
loop_
_entity_poly.entity_id
_entity_poly.type
_entity_poly.pdbx_seq_one_letter_code
_entity_poly.pdbx_strand_id
1 'polypeptide(L)'
;MELKVIDKKDDFLVCEVENDATLGSRKSVNVPGVRINLPSLTEKDRKNILWAIENDLDFIAHSFVRNKQDVMDIQRILDEHNSPIKIIAKIENQEGVDNIDEILEVAYGIMLSLIHI
;
A
#
# COMPACT_ATOMS: atom_id res chain seq x y z
N MET A 1 -4.32 1.35 19.17
CA MET A 1 -4.42 2.70 19.75
C MET A 1 -5.11 3.59 18.74
N GLU A 2 -6.16 4.23 19.16
CA GLU A 2 -6.93 5.17 18.37
C GLU A 2 -6.58 6.60 18.76
N LEU A 3 -6.37 7.44 17.75
CA LEU A 3 -5.98 8.83 17.91
C LEU A 3 -6.97 9.72 17.16
N LYS A 4 -7.48 10.74 17.84
CA LYS A 4 -8.33 11.76 17.24
C LYS A 4 -7.54 13.04 17.05
N VAL A 5 -7.47 13.56 15.84
CA VAL A 5 -6.82 14.84 15.57
C VAL A 5 -7.67 15.96 16.14
N ILE A 6 -7.09 16.75 17.06
CA ILE A 6 -7.76 17.89 17.72
C ILE A 6 -7.20 19.23 17.27
N ASP A 7 -5.98 19.29 16.76
CA ASP A 7 -5.35 20.51 16.23
C ASP A 7 -4.29 20.17 15.17
N LYS A 8 -4.05 21.12 14.27
CA LYS A 8 -3.04 21.02 13.22
C LYS A 8 -2.10 22.21 13.32
N LYS A 9 -0.81 21.94 13.39
CA LYS A 9 0.28 22.90 13.28
C LYS A 9 0.97 22.76 11.92
N ASP A 10 1.99 23.56 11.66
CA ASP A 10 2.66 23.60 10.37
C ASP A 10 3.32 22.26 10.00
N ASP A 11 3.93 21.58 10.99
CA ASP A 11 4.74 20.37 10.80
C ASP A 11 4.31 19.18 11.65
N PHE A 12 3.26 19.32 12.47
CA PHE A 12 2.73 18.22 13.30
C PHE A 12 1.22 18.33 13.56
N LEU A 13 0.63 17.19 13.94
CA LEU A 13 -0.75 17.10 14.40
C LEU A 13 -0.78 16.87 15.91
N VAL A 14 -1.70 17.56 16.60
CA VAL A 14 -2.01 17.30 18.00
C VAL A 14 -3.18 16.34 18.04
N CYS A 15 -2.99 15.22 18.70
CA CYS A 15 -3.99 14.16 18.79
C CYS A 15 -4.35 13.84 20.23
N GLU A 16 -5.61 13.56 20.46
CA GLU A 16 -6.11 12.96 21.67
C GLU A 16 -6.10 11.44 21.55
N VAL A 17 -5.66 10.75 22.60
CA VAL A 17 -5.66 9.28 22.66
C VAL A 17 -7.03 8.83 23.16
N GLU A 18 -7.76 8.10 22.31
CA GLU A 18 -9.14 7.67 22.59
C GLU A 18 -9.21 6.37 23.43
N ASN A 19 -8.15 5.56 23.43
CA ASN A 19 -8.10 4.31 24.18
C ASN A 19 -6.70 3.98 24.69
N ASP A 20 -6.63 3.28 25.80
CA ASP A 20 -5.37 2.85 26.40
C ASP A 20 -4.63 1.86 25.50
N ALA A 21 -3.36 2.12 25.26
CA ALA A 21 -2.49 1.21 24.52
C ALA A 21 -1.01 1.47 24.80
N THR A 22 -0.20 0.44 24.63
CA THR A 22 1.25 0.56 24.66
C THR A 22 1.76 0.71 23.24
N LEU A 23 2.37 1.85 22.91
CA LEU A 23 2.91 2.14 21.59
C LEU A 23 4.37 1.70 21.50
N GLY A 24 4.64 0.69 20.70
CA GLY A 24 6.01 0.28 20.38
C GLY A 24 6.62 1.13 19.24
N SER A 25 7.91 0.92 18.99
CA SER A 25 8.60 1.57 17.86
C SER A 25 8.16 1.04 16.51
N ARG A 26 8.30 1.87 15.46
CA ARG A 26 8.08 1.50 14.04
C ARG A 26 6.66 0.95 13.75
N LYS A 27 5.66 1.53 14.37
CA LYS A 27 4.27 1.17 14.10
C LYS A 27 3.73 1.96 12.91
N SER A 28 2.95 1.27 12.08
CA SER A 28 2.23 1.90 10.98
C SER A 28 1.04 2.69 11.49
N VAL A 29 0.72 3.78 10.78
CA VAL A 29 -0.48 4.59 11.00
C VAL A 29 -1.51 4.25 9.93
N ASN A 30 -2.73 3.93 10.35
CA ASN A 30 -3.88 3.79 9.46
C ASN A 30 -4.80 4.99 9.64
N VAL A 31 -5.27 5.58 8.54
CA VAL A 31 -6.17 6.75 8.55
C VAL A 31 -7.44 6.39 7.79
N PRO A 32 -8.44 5.79 8.48
CA PRO A 32 -9.68 5.34 7.84
C PRO A 32 -10.43 6.50 7.18
N GLY A 33 -10.96 6.26 5.98
CA GLY A 33 -11.79 7.21 5.26
C GLY A 33 -11.06 8.44 4.69
N VAL A 34 -9.73 8.50 4.79
CA VAL A 34 -8.91 9.60 4.25
C VAL A 34 -8.00 9.08 3.13
N ARG A 35 -8.07 9.75 1.98
CA ARG A 35 -7.13 9.49 0.89
C ARG A 35 -5.79 10.14 1.19
N ILE A 36 -4.74 9.34 1.24
CA ILE A 36 -3.36 9.84 1.41
C ILE A 36 -2.68 9.87 0.04
N ASN A 37 -2.31 11.07 -0.42
CA ASN A 37 -1.60 11.28 -1.68
C ASN A 37 -0.10 10.99 -1.51
N LEU A 38 0.26 9.73 -1.35
CA LEU A 38 1.63 9.27 -1.38
C LEU A 38 1.90 8.54 -2.70
N PRO A 39 3.15 8.57 -3.21
CA PRO A 39 3.53 7.75 -4.34
C PRO A 39 3.23 6.27 -4.05
N SER A 40 2.79 5.53 -5.06
CA SER A 40 2.58 4.08 -4.95
C SER A 40 3.88 3.33 -4.69
N LEU A 41 4.99 3.84 -5.22
CA LEU A 41 6.32 3.25 -5.10
C LEU A 41 7.33 4.29 -4.56
N THR A 42 8.09 3.88 -3.57
CA THR A 42 9.27 4.60 -3.09
C THR A 42 10.52 4.17 -3.88
N GLU A 43 11.64 4.89 -3.74
CA GLU A 43 12.93 4.46 -4.29
C GLU A 43 13.37 3.09 -3.74
N LYS A 44 13.05 2.81 -2.49
CA LYS A 44 13.33 1.50 -1.89
C LYS A 44 12.51 0.40 -2.57
N ASP A 45 11.23 0.66 -2.85
CA ASP A 45 10.36 -0.31 -3.52
C ASP A 45 10.87 -0.60 -4.93
N ARG A 46 11.30 0.42 -5.67
CA ARG A 46 11.91 0.24 -7.00
C ARG A 46 13.15 -0.66 -6.95
N LYS A 47 14.03 -0.45 -5.98
CA LYS A 47 15.22 -1.29 -5.77
C LYS A 47 14.82 -2.74 -5.43
N ASN A 48 13.80 -2.93 -4.60
CA ASN A 48 13.31 -4.25 -4.24
C ASN A 48 12.68 -4.98 -5.45
N ILE A 49 11.97 -4.27 -6.32
CA ILE A 49 11.42 -4.84 -7.56
C ILE A 49 12.55 -5.30 -8.49
N LEU A 50 13.58 -4.47 -8.69
CA LEU A 50 14.74 -4.85 -9.50
C LEU A 50 15.47 -6.05 -8.90
N TRP A 51 15.64 -6.09 -7.59
CA TRP A 51 16.21 -7.23 -6.89
C TRP A 51 15.36 -8.50 -7.08
N ALA A 52 14.03 -8.38 -7.04
CA ALA A 52 13.12 -9.50 -7.30
C ALA A 52 13.28 -10.06 -8.74
N ILE A 53 13.44 -9.16 -9.71
CA ILE A 53 13.70 -9.53 -11.11
C ILE A 53 15.04 -10.26 -11.25
N GLU A 54 16.11 -9.75 -10.65
CA GLU A 54 17.44 -10.35 -10.67
C GLU A 54 17.50 -11.73 -10.02
N ASN A 55 16.61 -11.99 -9.07
CA ASN A 55 16.56 -13.27 -8.34
C ASN A 55 15.42 -14.19 -8.83
N ASP A 56 14.83 -13.90 -9.97
CA ASP A 56 13.81 -14.75 -10.62
C ASP A 56 12.65 -15.12 -9.68
N LEU A 57 12.14 -14.16 -8.90
CA LEU A 57 10.99 -14.39 -8.04
C LEU A 57 9.71 -14.58 -8.88
N ASP A 58 8.76 -15.34 -8.38
CA ASP A 58 7.51 -15.65 -9.08
C ASP A 58 6.45 -14.57 -8.88
N PHE A 59 6.41 -13.97 -7.69
CA PHE A 59 5.36 -13.03 -7.29
C PHE A 59 5.91 -11.82 -6.56
N ILE A 60 5.23 -10.68 -6.74
CA ILE A 60 5.35 -9.48 -5.91
C ILE A 60 3.99 -9.21 -5.26
N ALA A 61 3.97 -9.10 -3.93
CA ALA A 61 2.80 -8.65 -3.19
C ALA A 61 2.90 -7.14 -2.93
N HIS A 62 2.04 -6.35 -3.60
CA HIS A 62 2.02 -4.90 -3.48
C HIS A 62 1.04 -4.47 -2.39
N SER A 63 1.57 -3.84 -1.33
CA SER A 63 0.77 -3.38 -0.19
C SER A 63 0.03 -2.07 -0.48
N PHE A 64 -1.12 -1.88 0.15
CA PHE A 64 -1.93 -0.67 0.10
C PHE A 64 -2.32 -0.23 -1.32
N VAL A 65 -2.65 -1.17 -2.17
CA VAL A 65 -3.15 -0.88 -3.52
C VAL A 65 -4.50 -0.17 -3.42
N ARG A 66 -4.59 0.99 -4.06
CA ARG A 66 -5.78 1.86 -4.05
C ARG A 66 -6.58 1.78 -5.35
N ASN A 67 -5.88 1.59 -6.47
CA ASN A 67 -6.45 1.65 -7.82
C ASN A 67 -5.59 0.89 -8.83
N LYS A 68 -6.08 0.80 -10.05
CA LYS A 68 -5.38 0.17 -11.19
C LYS A 68 -3.99 0.76 -11.43
N GLN A 69 -3.82 2.08 -11.27
CA GLN A 69 -2.55 2.75 -11.54
C GLN A 69 -1.43 2.28 -10.61
N ASP A 70 -1.75 2.02 -9.35
CA ASP A 70 -0.77 1.51 -8.38
C ASP A 70 -0.17 0.17 -8.84
N VAL A 71 -1.00 -0.71 -9.40
CA VAL A 71 -0.54 -1.99 -9.99
C VAL A 71 0.27 -1.76 -11.26
N MET A 72 -0.18 -0.86 -12.12
CA MET A 72 0.47 -0.55 -13.40
C MET A 72 1.85 0.08 -13.20
N ASP A 73 2.09 0.79 -12.11
CA ASP A 73 3.40 1.36 -11.80
C ASP A 73 4.46 0.26 -11.60
N ILE A 74 4.10 -0.85 -10.97
CA ILE A 74 4.97 -2.04 -10.89
C ILE A 74 5.04 -2.75 -12.23
N GLN A 75 3.90 -2.98 -12.88
CA GLN A 75 3.86 -3.71 -14.16
C GLN A 75 4.75 -3.07 -15.21
N ARG A 76 4.81 -1.74 -15.26
CA ARG A 76 5.69 -1.01 -16.17
C ARG A 76 7.16 -1.36 -15.96
N ILE A 77 7.61 -1.47 -14.71
CA ILE A 77 9.00 -1.86 -14.40
C ILE A 77 9.25 -3.30 -14.84
N LEU A 78 8.31 -4.20 -14.59
CA LEU A 78 8.41 -5.60 -15.01
C LEU A 78 8.46 -5.72 -16.54
N ASP A 79 7.63 -4.96 -17.25
CA ASP A 79 7.59 -4.95 -18.72
C ASP A 79 8.90 -4.42 -19.33
N GLU A 80 9.46 -3.36 -18.76
CA GLU A 80 10.76 -2.80 -19.19
C GLU A 80 11.91 -3.80 -19.08
N HIS A 81 11.81 -4.77 -18.16
CA HIS A 81 12.81 -5.82 -17.93
C HIS A 81 12.38 -7.18 -18.50
N ASN A 82 11.28 -7.25 -19.26
CA ASN A 82 10.70 -8.50 -19.77
C ASN A 82 10.53 -9.58 -18.69
N SER A 83 10.15 -9.17 -17.48
CA SER A 83 10.01 -10.06 -16.33
C SER A 83 8.64 -10.76 -16.31
N PRO A 84 8.59 -12.08 -16.05
CA PRO A 84 7.34 -12.83 -15.94
C PRO A 84 6.70 -12.75 -14.55
N ILE A 85 7.25 -11.97 -13.63
CA ILE A 85 6.76 -11.84 -12.25
C ILE A 85 5.29 -11.39 -12.26
N LYS A 86 4.49 -12.02 -11.41
CA LYS A 86 3.06 -11.74 -11.27
C LYS A 86 2.80 -10.88 -10.05
N ILE A 87 1.87 -9.94 -10.17
CA ILE A 87 1.54 -9.00 -9.10
C ILE A 87 0.30 -9.47 -8.35
N ILE A 88 0.43 -9.60 -7.02
CA ILE A 88 -0.68 -9.81 -6.09
C ILE A 88 -0.98 -8.46 -5.43
N ALA A 89 -2.15 -7.89 -5.68
CA ALA A 89 -2.58 -6.65 -5.08
C ALA A 89 -3.11 -6.89 -3.66
N LYS A 90 -2.53 -6.22 -2.66
CA LYS A 90 -3.02 -6.28 -1.29
C LYS A 90 -4.03 -5.16 -1.06
N ILE A 91 -5.27 -5.53 -0.79
CA ILE A 91 -6.37 -4.61 -0.53
C ILE A 91 -6.47 -4.41 0.98
N GLU A 92 -6.11 -3.22 1.44
CA GLU A 92 -5.92 -2.90 2.85
C GLU A 92 -6.62 -1.59 3.27
N ASN A 93 -7.37 -0.96 2.37
CA ASN A 93 -8.13 0.26 2.64
C ASN A 93 -9.43 0.32 1.83
N GLN A 94 -10.30 1.27 2.16
CA GLN A 94 -11.61 1.41 1.52
C GLN A 94 -11.48 1.76 0.03
N GLU A 95 -10.54 2.63 -0.35
CA GLU A 95 -10.34 3.01 -1.76
C GLU A 95 -10.02 1.79 -2.63
N GLY A 96 -9.19 0.85 -2.12
CA GLY A 96 -8.89 -0.40 -2.81
C GLY A 96 -10.10 -1.32 -2.94
N VAL A 97 -11.00 -1.33 -1.96
CA VAL A 97 -12.28 -2.07 -2.04
C VAL A 97 -13.19 -1.46 -3.09
N ASP A 98 -13.33 -0.14 -3.09
CA ASP A 98 -14.19 0.59 -4.04
C ASP A 98 -13.73 0.40 -5.50
N ASN A 99 -12.43 0.26 -5.72
CA ASN A 99 -11.80 0.12 -7.03
C ASN A 99 -11.40 -1.34 -7.38
N ILE A 100 -11.96 -2.33 -6.67
CA ILE A 100 -11.52 -3.73 -6.78
C ILE A 100 -11.65 -4.29 -8.19
N ASP A 101 -12.70 -3.92 -8.91
CA ASP A 101 -12.95 -4.42 -10.26
C ASP A 101 -11.82 -3.99 -11.23
N GLU A 102 -11.44 -2.71 -11.21
CA GLU A 102 -10.35 -2.21 -12.06
C GLU A 102 -8.98 -2.77 -11.66
N ILE A 103 -8.77 -3.04 -10.36
CA ILE A 103 -7.54 -3.68 -9.88
C ILE A 103 -7.43 -5.10 -10.39
N LEU A 104 -8.53 -5.87 -10.38
CA LEU A 104 -8.59 -7.23 -10.88
C LEU A 104 -8.34 -7.35 -12.39
N GLU A 105 -8.58 -6.29 -13.15
CA GLU A 105 -8.26 -6.28 -14.58
C GLU A 105 -6.75 -6.39 -14.86
N VAL A 106 -5.90 -5.94 -13.95
CA VAL A 106 -4.45 -5.80 -14.17
C VAL A 106 -3.60 -6.59 -13.18
N ALA A 107 -4.12 -6.92 -12.00
CA ALA A 107 -3.44 -7.78 -11.04
C ALA A 107 -3.65 -9.25 -11.36
N TYR A 108 -2.65 -10.09 -11.09
CA TYR A 108 -2.80 -11.54 -11.20
C TYR A 108 -3.76 -12.12 -10.15
N GLY A 109 -3.81 -11.50 -8.98
CA GLY A 109 -4.70 -11.86 -7.88
C GLY A 109 -4.72 -10.78 -6.81
N ILE A 110 -5.55 -10.99 -5.81
CA ILE A 110 -5.67 -10.08 -4.67
C ILE A 110 -5.44 -10.81 -3.34
N MET A 111 -5.01 -10.06 -2.36
CA MET A 111 -4.91 -10.49 -0.97
C MET A 111 -5.67 -9.49 -0.10
N LEU A 112 -6.71 -9.96 0.58
CA LEU A 112 -7.49 -9.10 1.48
C LEU A 112 -6.86 -9.09 2.87
N SER A 113 -6.68 -7.90 3.43
CA SER A 113 -6.28 -7.73 4.82
C SER A 113 -7.52 -7.46 5.67
N LEU A 114 -8.03 -8.50 6.32
CA LEU A 114 -9.24 -8.40 7.14
C LEU A 114 -9.07 -7.57 8.41
N ILE A 115 -7.83 -7.25 8.77
CA ILE A 115 -7.53 -6.44 9.95
C ILE A 115 -7.68 -4.93 9.71
N HIS A 116 -7.72 -4.51 8.43
CA HIS A 116 -7.75 -3.10 8.03
C HIS A 116 -9.07 -2.70 7.33
N ILE A 117 -9.96 -3.64 7.15
CA ILE A 117 -11.25 -3.45 6.47
C ILE A 117 -12.41 -3.63 7.45
#